data_e4c45afd09be2f16a7964b91b76358ac
#
_entry.id   e4c45afd09be2f16a7964b91b76358ac
#
_cell.length_a   1.000
_cell.length_b   1.000
_cell.length_c   1.000
_cell.angle_alpha   90.00
_cell.angle_beta   90.00
_cell.angle_gamma   90.00
#
_symmetry.space_group_name_H-M   'P 1'
#
loop_
_entity.id
_entity.type
_entity.pdbx_description
1 polymer ?
#
loop_
_entity_poly.entity_id
_entity_poly.type
_entity_poly.pdbx_seq_one_letter_code
_entity_poly.pdbx_strand_id
1 'polypeptide(L)'
;TGRAKVNEPTGGWPSMGSTISSLQGPTSPDVPAFVGLAPNAGHPPYGSPGLPGFLGISHAAFRPSGPARSDMVLNGANKDRLTDRTALLAQFDQFRRKMDSDRVFDQVGDITEQALGILTSSKLARALDLSNEDPATLELYGQGHEKRYGDGAPRNNQHFLLARRLVEAGCRVVTLNFGRWDFHSNNFSEARDTHLPYFDKALAALIQDLHDRGMADDVSVVAWGEFGRTPRINKNAGRDHWPQVGGGLLAGGGLRTGQVIGATDKHAALPADRPTHFGEVIATLYKKMGINPNTATVPDLTGRPHYVTDHQPIDELL
;
A
#
# COMPACT_ATOMS: atom_id res chain seq x y z
N THR A 1 4.41 4.34 -9.04
CA THR A 1 5.44 3.73 -9.90
C THR A 1 6.74 4.53 -9.91
N GLY A 2 6.71 5.83 -9.65
CA GLY A 2 7.87 6.73 -9.75
C GLY A 2 8.38 6.96 -11.17
N ARG A 3 7.64 6.49 -12.20
CA ARG A 3 8.06 6.60 -13.60
C ARG A 3 7.15 7.53 -14.39
N ALA A 4 7.75 8.23 -15.34
CA ALA A 4 7.00 8.99 -16.32
C ALA A 4 6.27 8.05 -17.31
N LYS A 5 5.14 8.50 -17.85
CA LYS A 5 4.33 7.71 -18.80
C LYS A 5 4.99 7.45 -20.16
N VAL A 6 6.02 8.21 -20.50
CA VAL A 6 6.72 8.11 -21.79
C VAL A 6 7.41 6.74 -21.86
N ASN A 7 7.03 5.94 -22.87
CA ASN A 7 7.52 4.57 -23.11
C ASN A 7 7.05 3.53 -22.07
N GLU A 8 5.79 3.58 -21.65
CA GLU A 8 5.20 2.53 -20.84
C GLU A 8 5.21 1.18 -21.60
N PRO A 9 5.68 0.08 -20.95
CA PRO A 9 5.50 -1.25 -21.52
C PRO A 9 4.01 -1.60 -21.64
N THR A 10 3.68 -2.51 -22.52
CA THR A 10 2.32 -3.06 -22.60
C THR A 10 1.91 -3.61 -21.23
N GLY A 11 0.74 -3.18 -20.72
CA GLY A 11 0.26 -3.51 -19.38
C GLY A 11 0.55 -2.45 -18.33
N GLY A 12 1.41 -1.45 -18.63
CA GLY A 12 1.79 -0.35 -17.72
C GLY A 12 2.77 -0.77 -16.63
N TRP A 13 3.39 0.22 -15.99
CA TRP A 13 4.33 0.00 -14.90
C TRP A 13 3.65 -0.50 -13.62
N PRO A 14 4.21 -1.53 -12.95
CA PRO A 14 3.68 -2.00 -11.68
C PRO A 14 3.84 -0.97 -10.57
N SER A 15 2.94 -1.00 -9.60
CA SER A 15 3.11 -0.29 -8.34
C SER A 15 4.29 -0.86 -7.54
N MET A 16 4.82 -0.07 -6.59
CA MET A 16 5.88 -0.53 -5.71
C MET A 16 5.48 -1.82 -4.96
N GLY A 17 4.25 -1.87 -4.43
CA GLY A 17 3.75 -3.05 -3.72
C GLY A 17 3.69 -4.29 -4.61
N SER A 18 3.27 -4.12 -5.87
CA SER A 18 3.25 -5.22 -6.84
C SER A 18 4.66 -5.69 -7.22
N THR A 19 5.60 -4.77 -7.37
CA THR A 19 7.01 -5.09 -7.63
C THR A 19 7.61 -5.88 -6.46
N ILE A 20 7.38 -5.46 -5.23
CA ILE A 20 7.86 -6.16 -4.02
C ILE A 20 7.20 -7.54 -3.91
N SER A 21 5.89 -7.63 -4.17
CA SER A 21 5.16 -8.91 -4.22
C SER A 21 5.78 -9.89 -5.22
N SER A 22 6.19 -9.41 -6.39
CA SER A 22 6.82 -10.24 -7.43
C SER A 22 8.23 -10.69 -7.05
N LEU A 23 9.04 -9.83 -6.45
CA LEU A 23 10.44 -10.12 -6.16
C LEU A 23 10.63 -10.94 -4.88
N GLN A 24 9.77 -10.77 -3.88
CA GLN A 24 9.98 -11.34 -2.56
C GLN A 24 8.84 -12.22 -2.05
N GLY A 25 7.64 -12.11 -2.63
CA GLY A 25 6.46 -12.77 -2.10
C GLY A 25 6.12 -12.33 -0.66
N PRO A 26 5.17 -13.00 0.00
CA PRO A 26 4.86 -12.77 1.41
C PRO A 26 5.92 -13.39 2.34
N THR A 27 5.97 -12.95 3.60
CA THR A 27 6.82 -13.61 4.62
C THR A 27 6.16 -14.87 5.22
N SER A 28 4.86 -15.05 4.96
CA SER A 28 4.08 -16.21 5.36
C SER A 28 3.15 -16.58 4.20
N PRO A 29 3.06 -17.86 3.81
CA PRO A 29 2.23 -18.28 2.67
C PRO A 29 0.74 -18.00 2.87
N ASP A 30 0.31 -17.86 4.11
CA ASP A 30 -1.09 -17.67 4.49
C ASP A 30 -1.56 -16.21 4.43
N VAL A 31 -0.69 -15.27 4.06
CA VAL A 31 -1.05 -13.85 3.95
C VAL A 31 -0.58 -13.29 2.62
N PRO A 32 -1.31 -12.33 2.02
CA PRO A 32 -0.86 -11.70 0.79
C PRO A 32 0.39 -10.84 1.02
N ALA A 33 1.30 -10.81 0.05
CA ALA A 33 2.48 -9.94 0.12
C ALA A 33 2.11 -8.46 0.11
N PHE A 34 1.06 -8.10 -0.62
CA PHE A 34 0.60 -6.73 -0.80
C PHE A 34 -0.88 -6.57 -0.48
N VAL A 35 -1.21 -5.68 0.45
CA VAL A 35 -2.58 -5.37 0.87
C VAL A 35 -2.90 -3.90 0.63
N GLY A 36 -4.07 -3.64 0.07
CA GLY A 36 -4.64 -2.31 -0.09
C GLY A 36 -5.84 -2.09 0.83
N LEU A 37 -5.67 -1.29 1.88
CA LEU A 37 -6.74 -0.87 2.79
C LEU A 37 -7.47 0.38 2.28
N ALA A 38 -7.39 0.64 0.98
CA ALA A 38 -8.07 1.75 0.35
C ALA A 38 -9.54 1.39 0.10
N PRO A 39 -10.50 1.95 0.85
CA PRO A 39 -11.91 1.80 0.53
C PRO A 39 -12.21 2.50 -0.79
N ASN A 40 -13.34 2.17 -1.40
CA ASN A 40 -13.77 2.84 -2.60
C ASN A 40 -13.94 4.34 -2.34
N ALA A 41 -13.09 5.16 -2.92
CA ALA A 41 -13.25 6.60 -2.98
C ALA A 41 -14.32 6.98 -4.01
N GLY A 42 -14.91 8.18 -3.86
CA GLY A 42 -15.92 8.66 -4.80
C GLY A 42 -15.35 9.00 -6.17
N HIS A 43 -14.07 9.29 -6.23
CA HIS A 43 -13.36 9.62 -7.46
C HIS A 43 -12.21 8.63 -7.69
N PRO A 44 -12.28 7.80 -8.74
CA PRO A 44 -11.13 7.00 -9.16
C PRO A 44 -10.02 7.95 -9.69
N PRO A 45 -8.74 7.75 -9.38
CA PRO A 45 -8.14 6.59 -8.72
C PRO A 45 -7.88 6.76 -7.21
N TYR A 46 -8.49 7.71 -6.51
CA TYR A 46 -8.21 8.02 -5.09
C TYR A 46 -8.29 6.83 -4.14
N GLY A 47 -9.02 5.79 -4.47
CA GLY A 47 -9.08 4.54 -3.71
C GLY A 47 -8.17 3.43 -4.25
N SER A 48 -7.24 3.72 -5.15
CA SER A 48 -6.40 2.69 -5.75
C SER A 48 -5.13 2.46 -4.92
N PRO A 49 -4.84 1.21 -4.52
CA PRO A 49 -3.55 0.86 -3.92
C PRO A 49 -2.40 0.83 -4.94
N GLY A 50 -2.66 1.11 -6.19
CA GLY A 50 -1.77 0.95 -7.33
C GLY A 50 -2.08 -0.31 -8.14
N LEU A 51 -1.76 -0.26 -9.42
CA LEU A 51 -2.01 -1.36 -10.35
C LEU A 51 -0.82 -2.32 -10.39
N PRO A 52 -1.05 -3.61 -10.68
CA PRO A 52 0.02 -4.59 -10.84
C PRO A 52 0.80 -4.39 -12.16
N GLY A 53 0.26 -3.61 -13.08
CA GLY A 53 0.88 -3.39 -14.39
C GLY A 53 1.14 -4.70 -15.14
N PHE A 54 2.24 -4.75 -15.87
CA PHE A 54 2.64 -5.93 -16.63
C PHE A 54 2.98 -7.18 -15.79
N LEU A 55 3.08 -7.05 -14.45
CA LEU A 55 3.27 -8.21 -13.57
C LEU A 55 2.02 -9.07 -13.40
N GLY A 56 0.84 -8.56 -13.81
CA GLY A 56 -0.39 -9.32 -13.79
C GLY A 56 -1.08 -9.40 -12.42
N ILE A 57 -2.26 -10.03 -12.42
CA ILE A 57 -3.18 -10.03 -11.28
C ILE A 57 -2.65 -10.76 -10.05
N SER A 58 -1.75 -11.71 -10.20
CA SER A 58 -1.11 -12.44 -9.09
C SER A 58 -0.35 -11.55 -8.12
N HIS A 59 0.10 -10.38 -8.61
CA HIS A 59 0.81 -9.38 -7.82
C HIS A 59 -0.04 -8.13 -7.51
N ALA A 60 -1.35 -8.18 -7.79
CA ALA A 60 -2.26 -7.11 -7.42
C ALA A 60 -2.43 -7.02 -5.89
N ALA A 61 -2.77 -5.83 -5.40
CA ALA A 61 -3.09 -5.67 -3.99
C ALA A 61 -4.33 -6.48 -3.61
N PHE A 62 -4.21 -7.31 -2.58
CA PHE A 62 -5.38 -7.88 -1.92
C PHE A 62 -6.19 -6.77 -1.23
N ARG A 63 -7.49 -6.72 -1.46
CA ARG A 63 -8.39 -5.68 -0.91
C ARG A 63 -9.41 -6.31 0.03
N PRO A 64 -9.21 -6.23 1.35
CA PRO A 64 -10.13 -6.83 2.32
C PRO A 64 -11.47 -6.10 2.45
N SER A 65 -11.60 -4.88 1.88
CA SER A 65 -12.86 -4.14 1.82
C SER A 65 -13.56 -4.40 0.50
N GLY A 66 -14.70 -5.08 0.51
CA GLY A 66 -15.46 -5.41 -0.69
C GLY A 66 -16.02 -6.84 -0.66
N PRO A 67 -16.40 -7.42 -1.79
CA PRO A 67 -16.91 -8.79 -1.87
C PRO A 67 -15.99 -9.83 -1.21
N ALA A 68 -14.67 -9.65 -1.31
CA ALA A 68 -13.69 -10.54 -0.69
C ALA A 68 -13.85 -10.65 0.84
N ARG A 69 -14.34 -9.61 1.54
CA ARG A 69 -14.59 -9.68 2.99
C ARG A 69 -15.79 -10.58 3.31
N SER A 70 -16.84 -10.53 2.51
CA SER A 70 -18.00 -11.43 2.65
C SER A 70 -17.64 -12.88 2.34
N ASP A 71 -16.69 -13.09 1.45
CA ASP A 71 -16.21 -14.42 1.07
C ASP A 71 -15.25 -15.00 2.12
N MET A 72 -14.54 -14.16 2.86
CA MET A 72 -13.68 -14.56 3.99
C MET A 72 -14.48 -14.90 5.26
N VAL A 73 -15.66 -14.31 5.43
CA VAL A 73 -16.63 -14.73 6.43
C VAL A 73 -17.47 -15.83 5.79
N LEU A 74 -17.07 -17.09 6.01
CA LEU A 74 -17.77 -18.27 5.56
C LEU A 74 -19.20 -18.31 6.13
N ASN A 75 -20.10 -17.49 5.57
CA ASN A 75 -21.52 -17.52 5.91
C ASN A 75 -22.09 -18.88 5.54
N GLY A 76 -22.10 -19.82 6.51
CA GLY A 76 -22.76 -21.13 6.40
C GLY A 76 -22.01 -22.21 5.62
N ALA A 77 -20.77 -21.98 5.17
CA ALA A 77 -19.94 -23.06 4.66
C ALA A 77 -19.08 -23.64 5.79
N ASN A 78 -19.32 -24.90 6.12
CA ASN A 78 -18.51 -25.65 7.08
C ASN A 78 -17.08 -25.78 6.49
N LYS A 79 -16.07 -25.63 7.37
CA LYS A 79 -14.64 -25.76 7.03
C LYS A 79 -14.34 -27.07 6.31
N ASP A 80 -15.06 -28.14 6.63
CA ASP A 80 -14.97 -29.47 6.02
C ASP A 80 -15.43 -29.46 4.55
N ARG A 81 -16.50 -28.73 4.21
CA ARG A 81 -16.97 -28.57 2.81
C ARG A 81 -16.03 -27.78 1.94
N LEU A 82 -15.27 -26.83 2.51
CA LEU A 82 -14.23 -26.13 1.77
C LEU A 82 -13.03 -27.05 1.49
N THR A 83 -12.63 -27.82 2.50
CA THR A 83 -11.57 -28.82 2.37
C THR A 83 -11.96 -29.88 1.31
N ASP A 84 -13.20 -30.33 1.30
CA ASP A 84 -13.72 -31.27 0.30
C ASP A 84 -13.75 -30.67 -1.13
N ARG A 85 -14.15 -29.39 -1.25
CA ARG A 85 -14.11 -28.67 -2.53
C ARG A 85 -12.69 -28.43 -3.02
N THR A 86 -11.77 -28.12 -2.12
CA THR A 86 -10.34 -27.95 -2.44
C THR A 86 -9.71 -29.28 -2.87
N ALA A 87 -10.04 -30.37 -2.18
CA ALA A 87 -9.60 -31.71 -2.57
C ALA A 87 -10.18 -32.14 -3.94
N LEU A 88 -11.43 -31.77 -4.22
CA LEU A 88 -12.07 -32.05 -5.51
C LEU A 88 -11.45 -31.23 -6.64
N LEU A 89 -11.17 -29.94 -6.41
CA LEU A 89 -10.45 -29.08 -7.37
C LEU A 89 -9.03 -29.61 -7.63
N ALA A 90 -8.30 -30.00 -6.59
CA ALA A 90 -6.97 -30.60 -6.74
C ALA A 90 -7.00 -31.93 -7.54
N GLN A 91 -8.03 -32.76 -7.39
CA GLN A 91 -8.21 -33.96 -8.21
C GLN A 91 -8.56 -33.62 -9.66
N PHE A 92 -9.39 -32.61 -9.90
CA PHE A 92 -9.68 -32.10 -11.24
C PHE A 92 -8.46 -31.51 -11.93
N ASP A 93 -7.63 -30.76 -11.19
CA ASP A 93 -6.39 -30.18 -11.71
C ASP A 93 -5.33 -31.25 -11.98
N GLN A 94 -5.23 -32.30 -11.16
CA GLN A 94 -4.36 -33.45 -11.45
C GLN A 94 -4.83 -34.22 -12.69
N PHE A 95 -6.14 -34.33 -12.90
CA PHE A 95 -6.69 -34.95 -14.08
C PHE A 95 -6.41 -34.10 -15.35
N ARG A 96 -6.56 -32.78 -15.27
CA ARG A 96 -6.21 -31.83 -16.32
C ARG A 96 -4.71 -31.86 -16.66
N ARG A 97 -3.84 -31.81 -15.63
CA ARG A 97 -2.36 -31.88 -15.80
C ARG A 97 -1.89 -33.19 -16.51
N LYS A 98 -2.63 -34.24 -16.36
CA LYS A 98 -2.37 -35.49 -17.11
C LYS A 98 -2.79 -35.44 -18.59
N MET A 99 -3.64 -34.48 -18.95
CA MET A 99 -4.18 -34.36 -20.33
C MET A 99 -3.56 -33.23 -21.15
N ASP A 100 -2.95 -32.20 -20.49
CA ASP A 100 -2.39 -31.04 -21.17
C ASP A 100 -0.90 -30.82 -20.83
N SER A 101 -0.06 -30.75 -21.86
CA SER A 101 1.39 -30.53 -21.80
C SER A 101 1.80 -29.05 -21.78
N ASP A 102 0.86 -28.10 -21.62
CA ASP A 102 1.13 -26.67 -21.72
C ASP A 102 1.26 -25.97 -20.36
N ARG A 103 2.44 -25.35 -20.14
CA ARG A 103 2.83 -24.61 -18.92
C ARG A 103 1.89 -23.48 -18.46
N VAL A 104 0.91 -23.09 -19.27
CA VAL A 104 -0.05 -22.01 -18.94
C VAL A 104 -0.99 -22.42 -17.78
N PHE A 105 -1.29 -23.72 -17.67
CA PHE A 105 -2.17 -24.23 -16.62
C PHE A 105 -1.50 -24.39 -15.24
N ASP A 106 -0.19 -24.55 -15.18
CA ASP A 106 0.54 -24.63 -13.90
C ASP A 106 0.45 -23.30 -13.15
N GLN A 107 0.55 -22.18 -13.85
CA GLN A 107 0.43 -20.85 -13.21
C GLN A 107 -0.98 -20.58 -12.67
N VAL A 108 -2.03 -21.07 -13.31
CA VAL A 108 -3.41 -20.92 -12.83
C VAL A 108 -3.66 -21.78 -11.58
N GLY A 109 -3.05 -22.97 -11.50
CA GLY A 109 -3.11 -23.83 -10.32
C GLY A 109 -2.49 -23.14 -9.08
N ASP A 110 -1.30 -22.61 -9.22
CA ASP A 110 -0.56 -21.92 -8.15
C ASP A 110 -1.30 -20.68 -7.64
N ILE A 111 -1.89 -19.89 -8.55
CA ILE A 111 -2.71 -18.71 -8.20
C ILE A 111 -3.97 -19.14 -7.43
N THR A 112 -4.60 -20.23 -7.83
CA THR A 112 -5.81 -20.75 -7.19
C THR A 112 -5.50 -21.28 -5.79
N GLU A 113 -4.41 -22.03 -5.63
CA GLU A 113 -3.95 -22.52 -4.32
C GLU A 113 -3.57 -21.37 -3.38
N GLN A 114 -2.86 -20.37 -3.89
CA GLN A 114 -2.52 -19.18 -3.12
C GLN A 114 -3.78 -18.40 -2.69
N ALA A 115 -4.73 -18.21 -3.59
CA ALA A 115 -5.99 -17.53 -3.29
C ALA A 115 -6.81 -18.29 -2.24
N LEU A 116 -6.90 -19.61 -2.33
CA LEU A 116 -7.57 -20.46 -1.33
C LEU A 116 -6.84 -20.42 0.01
N GLY A 117 -5.51 -20.49 0.03
CA GLY A 117 -4.70 -20.36 1.23
C GLY A 117 -4.97 -19.04 1.95
N ILE A 118 -5.02 -17.93 1.22
CA ILE A 118 -5.33 -16.60 1.75
C ILE A 118 -6.77 -16.55 2.30
N LEU A 119 -7.75 -17.04 1.55
CA LEU A 119 -9.18 -17.02 1.93
C LEU A 119 -9.50 -17.92 3.13
N THR A 120 -8.74 -18.98 3.35
CA THR A 120 -8.91 -19.91 4.48
C THR A 120 -7.99 -19.58 5.66
N SER A 121 -7.13 -18.57 5.53
CA SER A 121 -6.12 -18.24 6.53
C SER A 121 -6.74 -17.70 7.81
N SER A 122 -6.60 -18.44 8.88
CA SER A 122 -6.94 -17.96 10.23
C SER A 122 -6.02 -16.81 10.68
N LYS A 123 -4.80 -16.70 10.14
CA LYS A 123 -3.81 -15.65 10.45
C LYS A 123 -4.23 -14.31 9.86
N LEU A 124 -4.61 -14.30 8.58
CA LEU A 124 -5.14 -13.10 7.93
C LEU A 124 -6.46 -12.65 8.54
N ALA A 125 -7.38 -13.60 8.80
CA ALA A 125 -8.66 -13.30 9.45
C ALA A 125 -8.45 -12.65 10.84
N ARG A 126 -7.54 -13.20 11.66
CA ARG A 126 -7.19 -12.60 12.96
C ARG A 126 -6.53 -11.22 12.81
N ALA A 127 -5.69 -11.00 11.79
CA ALA A 127 -5.08 -9.69 11.57
C ALA A 127 -6.11 -8.62 11.20
N LEU A 128 -7.17 -8.99 10.50
CA LEU A 128 -8.26 -8.11 10.09
C LEU A 128 -9.34 -7.92 11.18
N ASP A 129 -9.37 -8.77 12.19
CA ASP A 129 -10.34 -8.70 13.29
C ASP A 129 -9.79 -7.86 14.44
N LEU A 130 -10.36 -6.69 14.66
CA LEU A 130 -10.01 -5.79 15.76
C LEU A 130 -10.75 -6.11 17.07
N SER A 131 -11.69 -7.04 17.09
CA SER A 131 -12.51 -7.31 18.28
C SER A 131 -11.69 -7.85 19.47
N ASN A 132 -10.53 -8.45 19.16
CA ASN A 132 -9.60 -9.00 20.16
C ASN A 132 -8.35 -8.12 20.37
N GLU A 133 -8.34 -6.90 19.85
CA GLU A 133 -7.21 -5.99 20.10
C GLU A 133 -7.31 -5.40 21.51
N ASP A 134 -6.15 -5.10 22.09
CA ASP A 134 -6.08 -4.47 23.41
C ASP A 134 -6.83 -3.13 23.41
N PRO A 135 -7.73 -2.89 24.38
CA PRO A 135 -8.49 -1.63 24.47
C PRO A 135 -7.62 -0.38 24.52
N ALA A 136 -6.45 -0.43 25.19
CA ALA A 136 -5.53 0.71 25.24
C ALA A 136 -4.93 1.01 23.86
N THR A 137 -4.63 -0.03 23.07
CA THR A 137 -4.19 0.12 21.69
C THR A 137 -5.30 0.73 20.82
N LEU A 138 -6.55 0.26 20.95
CA LEU A 138 -7.68 0.83 20.22
C LEU A 138 -7.89 2.33 20.56
N GLU A 139 -7.72 2.72 21.81
CA GLU A 139 -7.82 4.12 22.26
C GLU A 139 -6.66 4.97 21.74
N LEU A 140 -5.44 4.43 21.73
CA LEU A 140 -4.25 5.09 21.19
C LEU A 140 -4.48 5.56 19.74
N TYR A 141 -4.93 4.68 18.87
CA TYR A 141 -5.25 5.05 17.49
C TYR A 141 -6.54 5.87 17.38
N GLY A 142 -7.54 5.56 18.20
CA GLY A 142 -8.90 6.09 18.08
C GLY A 142 -9.64 5.51 16.88
N GLN A 143 -10.93 5.76 16.83
CA GLN A 143 -11.79 5.18 15.79
C GLN A 143 -11.71 5.94 14.45
N GLY A 144 -11.71 7.27 14.52
CA GLY A 144 -11.86 8.10 13.33
C GLY A 144 -13.29 8.05 12.75
N HIS A 145 -13.40 8.25 11.44
CA HIS A 145 -14.67 8.23 10.72
C HIS A 145 -14.64 7.17 9.62
N GLU A 146 -15.55 6.22 9.66
CA GLU A 146 -15.65 5.13 8.66
C GLU A 146 -16.26 5.60 7.33
N LYS A 147 -17.10 6.62 7.38
CA LYS A 147 -17.70 7.16 6.16
C LYS A 147 -16.72 8.01 5.39
N ARG A 148 -16.74 7.84 4.08
CA ARG A 148 -15.94 8.66 3.19
C ARG A 148 -16.31 10.15 3.33
N TYR A 149 -15.32 11.02 3.17
CA TYR A 149 -15.50 12.46 3.18
C TYR A 149 -15.53 12.99 1.73
N GLY A 150 -16.68 13.46 1.29
CA GLY A 150 -16.88 13.89 -0.09
C GLY A 150 -16.55 12.78 -1.10
N ASP A 151 -15.72 13.09 -2.07
CA ASP A 151 -15.19 12.16 -3.08
C ASP A 151 -13.89 11.44 -2.67
N GLY A 152 -13.34 11.78 -1.50
CA GLY A 152 -12.12 11.17 -0.95
C GLY A 152 -12.36 9.86 -0.20
N ALA A 153 -11.38 9.47 0.59
CA ALA A 153 -11.41 8.31 1.47
C ALA A 153 -12.02 8.65 2.85
N PRO A 154 -12.39 7.67 3.65
CA PRO A 154 -12.67 7.84 5.07
C PRO A 154 -11.46 8.37 5.83
N ARG A 155 -11.73 9.03 6.96
CA ARG A 155 -10.71 9.39 7.97
C ARG A 155 -10.70 8.32 9.06
N ASN A 156 -10.50 7.08 8.66
CA ASN A 156 -10.59 5.91 9.54
C ASN A 156 -9.22 5.59 10.14
N ASN A 157 -9.03 5.93 11.42
CA ASN A 157 -7.78 5.69 12.14
C ASN A 157 -7.49 4.19 12.33
N GLN A 158 -8.53 3.36 12.39
CA GLN A 158 -8.35 1.91 12.52
C GLN A 158 -7.66 1.27 11.31
N HIS A 159 -7.64 1.93 10.15
CA HIS A 159 -6.86 1.45 9.01
C HIS A 159 -5.35 1.47 9.28
N PHE A 160 -4.84 2.40 10.09
CA PHE A 160 -3.44 2.42 10.52
C PHE A 160 -3.13 1.25 11.45
N LEU A 161 -4.02 0.96 12.38
CA LEU A 161 -3.92 -0.22 13.24
C LEU A 161 -3.98 -1.52 12.44
N LEU A 162 -4.90 -1.64 11.48
CA LEU A 162 -4.96 -2.79 10.57
C LEU A 162 -3.68 -2.93 9.75
N ALA A 163 -3.08 -1.83 9.30
CA ALA A 163 -1.81 -1.87 8.56
C ALA A 163 -0.70 -2.47 9.43
N ARG A 164 -0.55 -2.06 10.71
CA ARG A 164 0.42 -2.65 11.63
C ARG A 164 0.17 -4.16 11.81
N ARG A 165 -1.08 -4.56 12.08
CA ARG A 165 -1.46 -5.97 12.28
C ARG A 165 -1.17 -6.85 11.06
N LEU A 166 -1.43 -6.32 9.87
CA LEU A 166 -1.16 -7.02 8.61
C LEU A 166 0.35 -7.21 8.37
N VAL A 167 1.17 -6.19 8.65
CA VAL A 167 2.63 -6.33 8.57
C VAL A 167 3.13 -7.33 9.60
N GLU A 168 2.66 -7.28 10.84
CA GLU A 168 2.97 -8.25 11.90
C GLU A 168 2.55 -9.68 11.51
N ALA A 169 1.46 -9.82 10.76
CA ALA A 169 1.02 -11.09 10.20
C ALA A 169 1.86 -11.58 9.01
N GLY A 170 2.73 -10.75 8.43
CA GLY A 170 3.67 -11.13 7.37
C GLY A 170 3.38 -10.53 6.00
N CYS A 171 2.50 -9.52 5.90
CA CYS A 171 2.39 -8.73 4.68
C CYS A 171 3.66 -7.88 4.49
N ARG A 172 4.17 -7.81 3.27
CA ARG A 172 5.35 -6.99 2.95
C ARG A 172 5.00 -5.51 2.79
N VAL A 173 3.87 -5.25 2.15
CA VAL A 173 3.43 -3.90 1.84
C VAL A 173 1.96 -3.76 2.18
N VAL A 174 1.64 -2.72 2.93
CA VAL A 174 0.26 -2.30 3.18
C VAL A 174 0.12 -0.85 2.76
N THR A 175 -0.84 -0.56 1.91
CA THR A 175 -1.19 0.82 1.53
C THR A 175 -2.57 1.17 2.04
N LEU A 176 -2.75 2.41 2.43
CA LEU A 176 -4.05 2.95 2.82
C LEU A 176 -4.23 4.37 2.26
N ASN A 177 -5.48 4.76 2.06
CA ASN A 177 -5.84 6.11 1.70
C ASN A 177 -6.60 6.74 2.87
N PHE A 178 -6.33 8.01 3.13
CA PHE A 178 -6.88 8.71 4.28
C PHE A 178 -7.42 10.08 3.90
N GLY A 179 -8.72 10.31 4.13
CA GLY A 179 -9.35 11.60 3.99
C GLY A 179 -9.44 12.11 2.55
N ARG A 180 -9.66 13.40 2.43
CA ARG A 180 -9.70 14.15 1.19
C ARG A 180 -8.86 15.41 1.36
N TRP A 181 -7.76 15.52 0.62
CA TRP A 181 -6.80 16.61 0.75
C TRP A 181 -6.86 17.63 -0.38
N ASP A 182 -7.86 17.47 -1.27
CA ASP A 182 -8.08 18.33 -2.43
C ASP A 182 -8.94 19.56 -2.08
N PHE A 183 -8.35 20.47 -1.27
CA PHE A 183 -9.04 21.61 -0.70
C PHE A 183 -8.99 22.85 -1.60
N HIS A 184 -9.80 22.86 -2.67
CA HIS A 184 -9.97 24.03 -3.52
C HIS A 184 -10.80 25.17 -2.88
N SER A 185 -11.31 24.94 -1.68
CA SER A 185 -12.00 25.92 -0.84
C SER A 185 -11.71 25.64 0.63
N ASN A 186 -11.75 26.68 1.48
CA ASN A 186 -11.61 26.57 2.94
C ASN A 186 -10.42 25.72 3.40
N ASN A 187 -9.29 25.76 2.69
CA ASN A 187 -8.15 24.85 2.89
C ASN A 187 -7.68 24.79 4.35
N PHE A 188 -7.62 25.92 5.05
CA PHE A 188 -7.09 25.96 6.41
C PHE A 188 -8.04 25.33 7.44
N SER A 189 -9.34 25.63 7.38
CA SER A 189 -10.32 25.02 8.28
C SER A 189 -10.52 23.55 7.99
N GLU A 190 -10.57 23.15 6.71
CA GLU A 190 -10.66 21.74 6.32
C GLU A 190 -9.46 20.93 6.81
N ALA A 191 -8.26 21.46 6.64
CA ALA A 191 -7.07 20.80 7.13
C ALA A 191 -7.03 20.76 8.65
N ARG A 192 -7.14 21.94 9.32
CA ARG A 192 -6.95 22.08 10.77
C ARG A 192 -8.03 21.38 11.59
N ASP A 193 -9.29 21.51 11.19
CA ASP A 193 -10.43 21.12 12.04
C ASP A 193 -10.99 19.75 11.64
N THR A 194 -10.74 19.32 10.40
CA THR A 194 -11.43 18.16 9.82
C THR A 194 -10.48 16.99 9.53
N HIS A 195 -9.25 17.21 9.06
CA HIS A 195 -8.36 16.13 8.61
C HIS A 195 -7.14 15.90 9.47
N LEU A 196 -6.39 16.96 9.77
CA LEU A 196 -5.13 16.85 10.53
C LEU A 196 -5.28 16.22 11.93
N PRO A 197 -6.32 16.52 12.73
CA PRO A 197 -6.42 15.92 14.06
C PRO A 197 -6.53 14.40 14.04
N TYR A 198 -7.23 13.82 13.05
CA TYR A 198 -7.33 12.37 12.89
C TYR A 198 -6.06 11.76 12.31
N PHE A 199 -5.48 12.42 11.30
CA PHE A 199 -4.26 11.95 10.66
C PHE A 199 -3.08 11.97 11.64
N ASP A 200 -2.89 13.06 12.36
CA ASP A 200 -1.85 13.22 13.37
C ASP A 200 -1.94 12.14 14.44
N LYS A 201 -3.13 11.96 15.03
CA LYS A 201 -3.37 10.91 16.03
C LYS A 201 -3.04 9.54 15.50
N ALA A 202 -3.52 9.18 14.30
CA ALA A 202 -3.35 7.85 13.75
C ALA A 202 -1.90 7.55 13.34
N LEU A 203 -1.21 8.53 12.74
CA LEU A 203 0.17 8.37 12.33
C LEU A 203 1.11 8.29 13.54
N ALA A 204 0.92 9.17 14.52
CA ALA A 204 1.70 9.15 15.77
C ALA A 204 1.48 7.82 16.53
N ALA A 205 0.23 7.35 16.60
CA ALA A 205 -0.09 6.05 17.20
C ALA A 205 0.59 4.89 16.48
N LEU A 206 0.59 4.89 15.15
CA LEU A 206 1.27 3.85 14.36
C LEU A 206 2.78 3.81 14.65
N ILE A 207 3.43 4.97 14.66
CA ILE A 207 4.87 5.06 14.92
C ILE A 207 5.21 4.61 16.34
N GLN A 208 4.41 5.05 17.33
CA GLN A 208 4.58 4.64 18.72
C GLN A 208 4.35 3.14 18.92
N ASP A 209 3.27 2.57 18.35
CA ASP A 209 2.94 1.15 18.46
C ASP A 209 4.03 0.26 17.81
N LEU A 210 4.57 0.68 16.65
CA LEU A 210 5.70 -0.01 16.02
C LEU A 210 6.95 0.03 16.91
N HIS A 211 7.24 1.16 17.55
CA HIS A 211 8.36 1.30 18.48
C HIS A 211 8.17 0.39 19.71
N ASP A 212 7.03 0.44 20.36
CA ASP A 212 6.73 -0.33 21.58
C ASP A 212 6.75 -1.83 21.36
N ARG A 213 6.49 -2.28 20.12
CA ARG A 213 6.58 -3.68 19.68
C ARG A 213 7.96 -4.10 19.17
N GLY A 214 8.93 -3.20 19.15
CA GLY A 214 10.27 -3.48 18.62
C GLY A 214 10.31 -3.66 17.10
N MET A 215 9.32 -3.13 16.37
CA MET A 215 9.19 -3.23 14.91
C MET A 215 9.70 -1.97 14.18
N ALA A 216 10.15 -0.95 14.90
CA ALA A 216 10.50 0.35 14.33
C ALA A 216 11.62 0.28 13.29
N ASP A 217 12.60 -0.61 13.48
CA ASP A 217 13.72 -0.77 12.54
C ASP A 217 13.37 -1.62 11.32
N ASP A 218 12.32 -2.45 11.41
CA ASP A 218 11.92 -3.38 10.36
C ASP A 218 10.80 -2.82 9.46
N VAL A 219 10.07 -1.80 9.92
CA VAL A 219 8.89 -1.27 9.22
C VAL A 219 9.08 0.19 8.83
N SER A 220 9.22 0.45 7.53
CA SER A 220 9.21 1.80 6.99
C SER A 220 7.79 2.32 6.83
N VAL A 221 7.51 3.50 7.38
CA VAL A 221 6.24 4.21 7.22
C VAL A 221 6.46 5.40 6.29
N VAL A 222 5.61 5.53 5.27
CA VAL A 222 5.63 6.65 4.32
C VAL A 222 4.24 7.25 4.23
N ALA A 223 4.16 8.57 4.41
CA ALA A 223 2.95 9.33 4.20
C ALA A 223 3.22 10.48 3.23
N TRP A 224 2.56 10.49 2.09
CA TRP A 224 2.72 11.49 1.04
C TRP A 224 1.43 11.72 0.26
N GLY A 225 1.38 12.83 -0.49
CA GLY A 225 0.37 13.09 -1.52
C GLY A 225 0.99 13.01 -2.92
N GLU A 226 0.15 13.10 -3.94
CA GLU A 226 0.55 13.02 -5.35
C GLU A 226 1.33 14.26 -5.82
N PHE A 227 1.03 15.44 -5.28
CA PHE A 227 1.69 16.73 -5.52
C PHE A 227 1.33 17.73 -4.40
N GLY A 228 1.95 18.91 -4.43
CA GLY A 228 1.66 19.98 -3.50
C GLY A 228 0.49 20.87 -3.92
N ARG A 229 0.34 21.95 -3.18
CA ARG A 229 -0.72 22.95 -3.38
C ARG A 229 -0.13 24.32 -3.66
N THR A 230 -0.86 25.16 -4.43
CA THR A 230 -0.40 26.49 -4.82
C THR A 230 0.04 27.31 -3.61
N PRO A 231 1.18 28.03 -3.67
CA PRO A 231 1.58 28.97 -2.63
C PRO A 231 0.54 30.05 -2.40
N ARG A 232 -0.08 30.51 -3.48
CA ARG A 232 -1.14 31.51 -3.45
C ARG A 232 -2.49 30.91 -3.11
N ILE A 233 -3.19 31.51 -2.17
CA ILE A 233 -4.57 31.16 -1.80
C ILE A 233 -5.51 31.72 -2.87
N ASN A 234 -6.46 30.90 -3.34
CA ASN A 234 -7.46 31.31 -4.31
C ASN A 234 -8.61 32.10 -3.67
N LYS A 235 -9.53 32.61 -4.49
CA LYS A 235 -10.68 33.43 -4.03
C LYS A 235 -11.66 32.71 -3.10
N ASN A 236 -11.62 31.38 -3.04
CA ASN A 236 -12.46 30.55 -2.18
C ASN A 236 -11.75 30.14 -0.88
N ALA A 237 -10.68 30.84 -0.46
CA ALA A 237 -9.82 30.46 0.65
C ALA A 237 -9.24 29.04 0.52
N GLY A 238 -9.09 28.53 -0.71
CA GLY A 238 -8.55 27.23 -1.07
C GLY A 238 -7.16 27.33 -1.68
N ARG A 239 -6.61 26.17 -2.01
CA ARG A 239 -5.36 26.02 -2.78
C ARG A 239 -5.59 25.07 -3.94
N ASP A 240 -5.05 25.40 -5.10
CA ASP A 240 -5.14 24.60 -6.31
C ASP A 240 -3.93 23.66 -6.44
N HIS A 241 -3.92 22.82 -7.48
CA HIS A 241 -2.84 21.87 -7.72
C HIS A 241 -1.54 22.55 -8.05
N TRP A 242 -0.42 22.09 -7.46
CA TRP A 242 0.91 22.62 -7.69
C TRP A 242 1.94 21.48 -7.77
N PRO A 243 2.19 20.94 -8.97
CA PRO A 243 3.07 19.77 -9.12
C PRO A 243 4.57 20.08 -8.97
N GLN A 244 4.94 21.36 -8.84
CA GLN A 244 6.34 21.78 -8.74
C GLN A 244 7.00 21.40 -7.42
N VAL A 245 6.21 21.36 -6.32
CA VAL A 245 6.68 20.96 -5.00
C VAL A 245 5.60 20.14 -4.30
N GLY A 246 6.03 19.23 -3.46
CA GLY A 246 5.21 18.45 -2.56
C GLY A 246 6.03 18.12 -1.31
N GLY A 247 5.45 17.40 -0.40
CA GLY A 247 6.12 16.93 0.80
C GLY A 247 5.72 15.51 1.15
N GLY A 248 6.54 14.84 1.95
CA GLY A 248 6.26 13.52 2.48
C GLY A 248 6.91 13.33 3.84
N LEU A 249 6.39 12.39 4.61
CA LEU A 249 6.93 11.96 5.88
C LEU A 249 7.45 10.54 5.74
N LEU A 250 8.64 10.28 6.28
CA LEU A 250 9.23 8.94 6.36
C LEU A 250 9.61 8.68 7.81
N ALA A 251 9.30 7.48 8.30
CA ALA A 251 9.67 7.04 9.64
C ALA A 251 9.99 5.54 9.65
N GLY A 252 10.78 5.11 10.63
CA GLY A 252 11.09 3.70 10.86
C GLY A 252 11.94 3.03 9.78
N GLY A 253 11.95 1.71 9.75
CA GLY A 253 12.67 0.90 8.75
C GLY A 253 14.20 1.07 8.79
N GLY A 254 14.76 1.43 9.95
CA GLY A 254 16.19 1.74 10.10
C GLY A 254 16.64 2.95 9.27
N LEU A 255 15.72 3.83 8.88
CA LEU A 255 16.05 5.10 8.22
C LEU A 255 16.64 6.10 9.23
N ARG A 256 17.61 6.89 8.79
CA ARG A 256 18.11 8.03 9.57
C ARG A 256 17.07 9.16 9.54
N THR A 257 16.16 9.15 10.51
CA THR A 257 15.06 10.11 10.66
C THR A 257 15.44 11.33 11.49
N GLY A 258 14.48 12.21 11.82
CA GLY A 258 14.72 13.41 12.62
C GLY A 258 15.37 14.56 11.84
N GLN A 259 15.33 14.54 10.52
CA GLN A 259 15.90 15.55 9.63
C GLN A 259 14.90 15.99 8.56
N VAL A 260 15.16 17.14 7.97
CA VAL A 260 14.44 17.66 6.81
C VAL A 260 15.38 17.61 5.60
N ILE A 261 14.94 17.00 4.51
CA ILE A 261 15.69 16.91 3.27
C ILE A 261 14.98 17.73 2.20
N GLY A 262 15.72 18.66 1.61
CA GLY A 262 15.22 19.60 0.61
C GLY A 262 14.55 20.82 1.20
N ALA A 263 14.60 21.90 0.46
CA ALA A 263 13.93 23.16 0.77
C ALA A 263 13.35 23.81 -0.47
N THR A 264 12.31 24.60 -0.27
CA THR A 264 11.73 25.45 -1.32
C THR A 264 12.31 26.86 -1.28
N ASP A 265 12.03 27.63 -2.33
CA ASP A 265 12.24 29.07 -2.31
C ASP A 265 11.37 29.74 -1.20
N LYS A 266 11.62 31.03 -0.95
CA LYS A 266 10.91 31.82 0.07
C LYS A 266 9.39 31.91 -0.14
N HIS A 267 8.90 31.56 -1.30
CA HIS A 267 7.48 31.57 -1.65
C HIS A 267 6.84 30.18 -1.59
N ALA A 268 7.61 29.13 -1.28
CA ALA A 268 7.18 27.73 -1.37
C ALA A 268 6.66 27.35 -2.76
N ALA A 269 7.23 27.96 -3.80
CA ALA A 269 6.79 27.80 -5.18
C ALA A 269 7.62 26.79 -5.96
N LEU A 270 8.93 26.82 -5.77
CA LEU A 270 9.87 25.97 -6.50
C LEU A 270 10.86 25.31 -5.52
N PRO A 271 11.39 24.12 -5.87
CA PRO A 271 12.49 23.55 -5.11
C PRO A 271 13.73 24.45 -5.27
N ALA A 272 14.44 24.73 -4.17
CA ALA A 272 15.61 25.60 -4.15
C ALA A 272 16.87 24.89 -3.68
N ASP A 273 16.75 23.93 -2.77
CA ASP A 273 17.86 23.16 -2.24
C ASP A 273 17.51 21.68 -2.19
N ARG A 274 18.45 20.82 -2.53
CA ARG A 274 18.34 19.34 -2.50
C ARG A 274 16.94 18.85 -2.96
N PRO A 275 16.50 19.14 -4.20
CA PRO A 275 15.23 18.63 -4.69
C PRO A 275 15.21 17.10 -4.63
N THR A 276 14.09 16.55 -4.15
CA THR A 276 13.89 15.10 -4.01
C THR A 276 12.75 14.66 -4.92
N HIS A 277 12.98 13.61 -5.68
CA HIS A 277 11.98 13.02 -6.55
C HIS A 277 11.31 11.80 -5.88
N PHE A 278 10.03 11.53 -6.15
CA PHE A 278 9.34 10.34 -5.66
C PHE A 278 10.07 9.03 -5.98
N GLY A 279 10.76 8.97 -7.11
CA GLY A 279 11.58 7.82 -7.51
C GLY A 279 12.75 7.56 -6.57
N GLU A 280 13.37 8.60 -5.98
CA GLU A 280 14.44 8.45 -4.99
C GLU A 280 13.89 7.86 -3.68
N VAL A 281 12.68 8.29 -3.26
CA VAL A 281 11.99 7.70 -2.09
C VAL A 281 11.70 6.22 -2.34
N ILE A 282 11.17 5.87 -3.51
CA ILE A 282 10.90 4.47 -3.89
C ILE A 282 12.20 3.66 -3.94
N ALA A 283 13.28 4.19 -4.49
CA ALA A 283 14.59 3.54 -4.50
C ALA A 283 15.13 3.31 -3.08
N THR A 284 14.94 4.28 -2.18
CA THR A 284 15.29 4.17 -0.76
C THR A 284 14.53 3.03 -0.09
N LEU A 285 13.22 2.96 -0.32
CA LEU A 285 12.37 1.88 0.23
C LEU A 285 12.77 0.51 -0.32
N TYR A 286 13.04 0.39 -1.62
CA TYR A 286 13.56 -0.87 -2.19
C TYR A 286 14.86 -1.29 -1.49
N LYS A 287 15.80 -0.37 -1.32
CA LYS A 287 17.08 -0.66 -0.65
C LYS A 287 16.87 -1.11 0.80
N LYS A 288 15.98 -0.45 1.56
CA LYS A 288 15.64 -0.84 2.94
C LYS A 288 14.96 -2.21 3.02
N MET A 289 14.26 -2.62 1.98
CA MET A 289 13.68 -3.96 1.86
C MET A 289 14.66 -5.02 1.30
N GLY A 290 15.94 -4.69 1.15
CA GLY A 290 16.95 -5.62 0.63
C GLY A 290 16.91 -5.81 -0.88
N ILE A 291 16.16 -4.99 -1.61
CA ILE A 291 16.12 -4.98 -3.09
C ILE A 291 17.15 -3.96 -3.57
N ASN A 292 18.16 -4.41 -4.31
CA ASN A 292 19.15 -3.50 -4.88
C ASN A 292 18.55 -2.72 -6.08
N PRO A 293 18.29 -1.40 -5.96
CA PRO A 293 17.63 -0.63 -7.00
C PRO A 293 18.43 -0.53 -8.29
N ASN A 294 19.77 -0.74 -8.23
CA ASN A 294 20.66 -0.62 -9.39
C ASN A 294 20.72 -1.91 -10.23
N THR A 295 20.31 -3.04 -9.68
CA THR A 295 20.45 -4.35 -10.37
C THR A 295 19.15 -5.14 -10.43
N ALA A 296 18.20 -4.87 -9.56
CA ALA A 296 16.94 -5.59 -9.54
C ALA A 296 16.09 -5.25 -10.78
N THR A 297 15.59 -6.29 -11.43
CA THR A 297 14.72 -6.18 -12.59
C THR A 297 13.48 -7.05 -12.42
N VAL A 298 12.41 -6.66 -13.13
CA VAL A 298 11.19 -7.46 -13.32
C VAL A 298 10.91 -7.61 -14.81
N PRO A 299 10.53 -8.81 -15.30
CA PRO A 299 10.23 -9.01 -16.71
C PRO A 299 8.84 -8.46 -17.04
N ASP A 300 8.69 -7.89 -18.25
CA ASP A 300 7.39 -7.57 -18.81
C ASP A 300 6.73 -8.81 -19.45
N LEU A 301 5.55 -8.62 -20.06
CA LEU A 301 4.79 -9.69 -20.71
C LEU A 301 5.54 -10.37 -21.90
N THR A 302 6.60 -9.73 -22.41
CA THR A 302 7.44 -10.29 -23.48
C THR A 302 8.69 -10.99 -22.94
N GLY A 303 8.89 -10.97 -21.61
CA GLY A 303 10.09 -11.47 -20.95
C GLY A 303 11.25 -10.49 -20.91
N ARG A 304 11.07 -9.25 -21.39
CA ARG A 304 12.11 -8.22 -21.34
C ARG A 304 12.28 -7.70 -19.89
N PRO A 305 13.52 -7.73 -19.34
CA PRO A 305 13.78 -7.22 -18.00
C PRO A 305 13.74 -5.69 -17.98
N HIS A 306 13.11 -5.14 -16.94
CA HIS A 306 13.07 -3.72 -16.64
C HIS A 306 13.60 -3.47 -15.24
N TYR A 307 14.49 -2.51 -15.06
CA TYR A 307 14.92 -2.09 -13.72
C TYR A 307 13.72 -1.61 -12.90
N VAL A 308 13.72 -1.92 -11.61
CA VAL A 308 12.62 -1.55 -10.69
C VAL A 308 12.49 -0.05 -10.49
N THR A 309 13.56 0.71 -10.70
CA THR A 309 13.59 2.18 -10.66
C THR A 309 14.73 2.71 -11.51
N ASP A 310 14.62 3.98 -11.94
CA ASP A 310 15.69 4.72 -12.64
C ASP A 310 16.38 5.72 -11.69
N HIS A 311 16.04 5.71 -10.40
CA HIS A 311 16.53 6.65 -9.40
C HIS A 311 17.45 5.99 -8.39
N GLN A 312 18.34 6.79 -7.81
CA GLN A 312 19.19 6.38 -6.70
C GLN A 312 18.44 6.61 -5.36
N PRO A 313 18.75 5.83 -4.32
CA PRO A 313 18.26 6.09 -2.99
C PRO A 313 18.70 7.45 -2.44
N ILE A 314 17.97 7.96 -1.48
CA ILE A 314 18.32 9.16 -0.71
C ILE A 314 19.39 8.78 0.31
N ASP A 315 20.65 9.16 0.05
CA ASP A 315 21.79 8.76 0.87
C ASP A 315 21.70 9.31 2.30
N GLU A 316 21.09 10.45 2.50
CA GLU A 316 20.88 11.09 3.81
C GLU A 316 20.01 10.21 4.73
N LEU A 317 19.21 9.33 4.19
CA LEU A 317 18.29 8.43 4.93
C LEU A 317 18.90 7.04 5.20
N LEU A 318 20.06 6.70 4.63
CA LEU A 318 20.62 5.35 4.67
C LEU A 318 21.72 5.13 5.76
#